data_f00b19b07cd94354dbf8a3090acfb751
#
_entry.id   f00b19b07cd94354dbf8a3090acfb751
#
_cell.length_a   1.000
_cell.length_b   1.000
_cell.length_c   1.000
_cell.angle_alpha   90.00
_cell.angle_beta   90.00
_cell.angle_gamma   90.00
#
_symmetry.space_group_name_H-M   'P 1'
#
loop_
_entity.id
_entity.type
_entity.pdbx_description
1 polymer ?
#
loop_
_entity_poly.entity_id
_entity_poly.type
_entity_poly.pdbx_seq_one_letter_code
_entity_poly.pdbx_strand_id
1 'polypeptide(L)'
;MKVEYVDDENKSGEMRMLCNYYYFLYTIMVISVMYITSFNILADVYVENKKEFMAKWYPTLEYKDLLMRNRFSTLIKYIKGDIILLQEVTPYIRKKLSTVFGSDYNILPLSKHKIDNHNTGNLTMIRKNKFKKIIHTTFYVYDFAVGLTKADDISIYNIHLHDSSKVKRKNQLKKIIDTFDINNKIIIGGDFNSNDKELHSMIQKLNFKMNVTDKKGTYLCEKPMIDYIYCYGFSEINGYIDNSISNKNCYTSTIKKYGSDHHPIYLKCL
;
A
#
# COMPACT_ATOMS: atom_id res chain seq x y z
N MET A 1 -9.00 -43.15 64.13
CA MET A 1 -9.53 -42.36 63.04
C MET A 1 -8.36 -42.10 62.08
N LYS A 2 -8.22 -42.89 61.01
CA LYS A 2 -7.17 -42.69 60.00
C LYS A 2 -7.77 -41.77 58.95
N VAL A 3 -7.09 -40.66 58.69
CA VAL A 3 -7.41 -39.75 57.57
C VAL A 3 -6.60 -40.23 56.38
N GLU A 4 -7.23 -40.77 55.38
CA GLU A 4 -6.59 -41.07 54.11
C GLU A 4 -6.52 -39.78 53.28
N TYR A 5 -5.31 -39.35 52.95
CA TYR A 5 -5.04 -38.33 51.96
C TYR A 5 -5.18 -38.95 50.56
N VAL A 6 -6.20 -38.55 49.85
CA VAL A 6 -6.30 -38.86 48.42
C VAL A 6 -5.43 -37.88 47.65
N ASP A 7 -4.38 -38.41 47.03
CA ASP A 7 -3.47 -37.65 46.16
C ASP A 7 -4.20 -37.05 44.97
N ASP A 8 -4.20 -35.75 44.88
CA ASP A 8 -4.88 -34.94 43.86
C ASP A 8 -3.96 -34.68 42.64
N GLU A 9 -3.01 -35.59 42.32
CA GLU A 9 -2.07 -35.45 41.21
C GLU A 9 -2.73 -35.44 39.84
N ASN A 10 -3.90 -36.04 39.68
CA ASN A 10 -4.62 -36.06 38.41
C ASN A 10 -5.25 -34.71 38.00
N LYS A 11 -5.66 -33.89 38.98
CA LYS A 11 -6.24 -32.56 38.68
C LYS A 11 -5.20 -31.53 38.20
N SER A 12 -3.94 -31.69 38.65
CA SER A 12 -2.85 -30.81 38.21
C SER A 12 -2.44 -31.05 36.72
N GLY A 13 -2.56 -32.30 36.27
CA GLY A 13 -2.29 -32.69 34.87
C GLY A 13 -3.35 -32.17 33.89
N GLU A 14 -4.65 -32.30 34.29
CA GLU A 14 -5.74 -31.76 33.45
C GLU A 14 -5.74 -30.25 33.36
N MET A 15 -5.45 -29.55 34.46
CA MET A 15 -5.33 -28.07 34.48
C MET A 15 -4.17 -27.56 33.65
N ARG A 16 -3.02 -28.25 33.65
CA ARG A 16 -1.87 -27.94 32.79
C ARG A 16 -2.18 -28.19 31.31
N MET A 17 -2.89 -29.27 31.01
CA MET A 17 -3.29 -29.57 29.62
C MET A 17 -4.31 -28.55 29.10
N LEU A 18 -5.27 -28.13 29.90
CA LEU A 18 -6.21 -27.05 29.56
C LEU A 18 -5.50 -25.70 29.38
N CYS A 19 -4.59 -25.31 30.26
CA CYS A 19 -3.80 -24.09 30.10
C CYS A 19 -2.94 -24.12 28.83
N ASN A 20 -2.30 -25.24 28.52
CA ASN A 20 -1.53 -25.41 27.28
C ASN A 20 -2.42 -25.37 26.02
N TYR A 21 -3.61 -25.95 26.09
CA TYR A 21 -4.59 -25.93 25.00
C TYR A 21 -5.16 -24.51 24.79
N TYR A 22 -5.49 -23.76 25.86
CA TYR A 22 -5.89 -22.35 25.76
C TYR A 22 -4.75 -21.46 25.28
N TYR A 23 -3.52 -21.71 25.73
CA TYR A 23 -2.33 -20.98 25.23
C TYR A 23 -2.07 -21.29 23.75
N PHE A 24 -2.24 -22.54 23.33
CA PHE A 24 -2.13 -22.97 21.93
C PHE A 24 -3.26 -22.38 21.08
N LEU A 25 -4.51 -22.39 21.55
CA LEU A 25 -5.64 -21.72 20.88
C LEU A 25 -5.47 -20.21 20.84
N TYR A 26 -4.98 -19.59 21.92
CA TYR A 26 -4.66 -18.16 21.95
C TYR A 26 -3.52 -17.80 20.98
N THR A 27 -2.52 -18.66 20.84
CA THR A 27 -1.40 -18.49 19.91
C THR A 27 -1.86 -18.68 18.44
N ILE A 28 -2.82 -19.59 18.19
CA ILE A 28 -3.45 -19.78 16.88
C ILE A 28 -4.41 -18.62 16.58
N MET A 29 -5.06 -18.02 17.56
CA MET A 29 -6.00 -16.91 17.43
C MET A 29 -5.35 -15.53 17.43
N VAL A 30 -4.05 -15.40 17.45
CA VAL A 30 -3.42 -14.12 17.07
C VAL A 30 -3.58 -13.95 15.58
N ILE A 31 -4.81 -13.62 15.18
CA ILE A 31 -5.09 -13.11 13.84
C ILE A 31 -4.20 -11.88 13.68
N SER A 32 -3.11 -12.03 12.95
CA SER A 32 -2.13 -10.95 12.82
C SER A 32 -2.74 -9.86 11.95
N VAL A 33 -3.32 -8.88 12.61
CA VAL A 33 -3.78 -7.63 11.96
C VAL A 33 -2.64 -7.05 11.13
N MET A 34 -2.93 -6.71 9.91
CA MET A 34 -1.99 -6.12 8.99
C MET A 34 -2.50 -4.77 8.47
N TYR A 35 -1.66 -3.77 8.54
CA TYR A 35 -1.95 -2.42 8.05
C TYR A 35 -1.18 -2.15 6.77
N ILE A 36 -1.89 -1.76 5.72
CA ILE A 36 -1.35 -1.50 4.39
C ILE A 36 -1.60 -0.04 4.04
N THR A 37 -0.59 0.62 3.48
CA THR A 37 -0.72 1.97 2.92
C THR A 37 -0.35 1.96 1.45
N SER A 38 -1.15 2.59 0.60
CA SER A 38 -0.79 2.95 -0.77
C SER A 38 -0.81 4.46 -0.94
N PHE A 39 0.24 5.01 -1.55
CA PHE A 39 0.38 6.44 -1.71
C PHE A 39 1.28 6.82 -2.89
N ASN A 40 0.72 7.43 -3.93
CA ASN A 40 1.50 8.10 -4.97
C ASN A 40 2.04 9.42 -4.40
N ILE A 41 3.36 9.59 -4.42
CA ILE A 41 4.04 10.70 -3.70
C ILE A 41 4.35 11.91 -4.58
N LEU A 42 3.96 11.92 -5.83
CA LEU A 42 4.24 12.96 -6.82
C LEU A 42 5.74 13.27 -6.97
N ALA A 43 6.38 12.72 -7.97
CA ALA A 43 7.80 12.99 -8.24
C ALA A 43 8.03 14.41 -8.75
N ASP A 44 9.12 15.06 -8.32
CA ASP A 44 9.50 16.40 -8.76
C ASP A 44 9.61 16.52 -10.29
N VAL A 45 10.12 15.48 -10.93
CA VAL A 45 10.33 15.42 -12.39
C VAL A 45 9.04 15.59 -13.20
N TYR A 46 7.91 15.25 -12.63
CA TYR A 46 6.61 15.46 -13.28
C TYR A 46 6.09 16.89 -13.13
N VAL A 47 6.69 17.65 -12.24
CA VAL A 47 6.37 19.06 -11.98
C VAL A 47 7.31 20.00 -12.74
N GLU A 48 8.59 19.65 -12.83
CA GLU A 48 9.66 20.51 -13.35
C GLU A 48 9.46 21.00 -14.79
N ASN A 49 8.82 20.20 -15.64
CA ASN A 49 8.66 20.52 -17.06
C ASN A 49 7.27 21.07 -17.41
N LYS A 50 6.44 21.46 -16.43
CA LYS A 50 5.03 21.76 -16.68
C LYS A 50 4.55 23.07 -16.06
N LYS A 51 5.23 24.19 -16.34
CA LYS A 51 4.79 25.52 -15.87
C LYS A 51 3.34 25.84 -16.22
N GLU A 52 2.89 25.51 -17.45
CA GLU A 52 1.51 25.68 -17.86
C GLU A 52 0.55 24.74 -17.13
N PHE A 53 0.98 23.50 -16.89
CA PHE A 53 0.22 22.53 -16.11
C PHE A 53 0.08 23.00 -14.65
N MET A 54 1.12 23.58 -14.08
CA MET A 54 1.08 24.16 -12.73
C MET A 54 0.09 25.33 -12.64
N ALA A 55 0.12 26.26 -13.59
CA ALA A 55 -0.82 27.37 -13.62
C ALA A 55 -2.28 26.89 -13.70
N LYS A 56 -2.52 25.80 -14.42
CA LYS A 56 -3.86 25.21 -14.56
C LYS A 56 -4.33 24.45 -13.33
N TRP A 57 -3.44 23.62 -12.74
CA TRP A 57 -3.84 22.68 -11.68
C TRP A 57 -3.51 23.15 -10.27
N TYR A 58 -2.51 24.03 -10.14
CA TYR A 58 -2.02 24.55 -8.85
C TYR A 58 -1.87 26.08 -8.87
N PRO A 59 -2.92 26.84 -9.24
CA PRO A 59 -2.81 28.28 -9.51
C PRO A 59 -2.34 29.11 -8.31
N THR A 60 -2.42 28.58 -7.11
CA THR A 60 -2.07 29.26 -5.86
C THR A 60 -0.79 28.71 -5.20
N LEU A 61 -0.10 27.76 -5.87
CA LEU A 61 1.17 27.23 -5.41
C LEU A 61 2.32 27.82 -6.23
N GLU A 62 3.41 28.13 -5.56
CA GLU A 62 4.67 28.38 -6.23
C GLU A 62 5.36 27.05 -6.58
N TYR A 63 6.16 27.06 -7.64
CA TYR A 63 6.94 25.87 -8.05
C TYR A 63 7.74 25.27 -6.88
N LYS A 64 8.32 26.12 -6.03
CA LYS A 64 9.08 25.67 -4.85
C LYS A 64 8.24 24.82 -3.89
N ASP A 65 6.92 25.06 -3.78
CA ASP A 65 6.03 24.31 -2.88
C ASP A 65 5.82 22.88 -3.35
N LEU A 66 5.99 22.62 -4.64
CA LEU A 66 5.85 21.30 -5.25
C LEU A 66 7.15 20.48 -5.20
N LEU A 67 8.28 21.11 -4.93
CA LEU A 67 9.55 20.39 -4.82
C LEU A 67 9.56 19.46 -3.61
N MET A 68 9.93 18.22 -3.80
CA MET A 68 9.96 17.20 -2.76
C MET A 68 10.75 17.64 -1.52
N ARG A 69 11.82 18.40 -1.70
CA ARG A 69 12.62 18.91 -0.57
C ARG A 69 11.80 19.77 0.42
N ASN A 70 10.76 20.46 -0.05
CA ASN A 70 9.91 21.34 0.76
C ASN A 70 8.67 20.63 1.33
N ARG A 71 8.22 19.55 0.70
CA ARG A 71 7.04 18.79 1.13
C ARG A 71 7.35 17.43 1.79
N PHE A 72 8.61 17.00 1.77
CA PHE A 72 9.03 15.70 2.31
C PHE A 72 8.66 15.52 3.79
N SER A 73 8.88 16.53 4.63
CA SER A 73 8.53 16.49 6.07
C SER A 73 7.03 16.35 6.32
N THR A 74 6.21 16.85 5.41
CA THR A 74 4.76 16.66 5.45
C THR A 74 4.38 15.26 4.98
N LEU A 75 4.93 14.81 3.85
CA LEU A 75 4.65 13.53 3.23
C LEU A 75 4.93 12.34 4.17
N ILE A 76 6.07 12.34 4.88
CA ILE A 76 6.47 11.24 5.76
C ILE A 76 5.50 10.99 6.92
N LYS A 77 4.68 11.97 7.33
CA LYS A 77 3.67 11.81 8.38
C LYS A 77 2.56 10.83 8.00
N TYR A 78 2.36 10.62 6.71
CA TYR A 78 1.32 9.75 6.14
C TYR A 78 1.84 8.37 5.75
N ILE A 79 3.16 8.15 5.82
CA ILE A 79 3.81 6.86 5.54
C ILE A 79 3.81 6.03 6.82
N LYS A 80 2.82 5.14 6.96
CA LYS A 80 2.63 4.30 8.16
C LYS A 80 1.97 2.97 7.78
N GLY A 81 2.16 1.94 8.57
CA GLY A 81 1.57 0.61 8.35
C GLY A 81 2.62 -0.50 8.42
N ASP A 82 2.23 -1.72 8.11
CA ASP A 82 3.15 -2.87 8.05
C ASP A 82 3.70 -3.06 6.63
N ILE A 83 2.87 -2.75 5.64
CA ILE A 83 3.21 -2.77 4.21
C ILE A 83 2.90 -1.39 3.65
N ILE A 84 3.88 -0.80 2.97
CA ILE A 84 3.76 0.53 2.37
C ILE A 84 4.12 0.44 0.89
N LEU A 85 3.19 0.86 0.04
CA LEU A 85 3.28 0.85 -1.41
C LEU A 85 3.33 2.31 -1.89
N LEU A 86 4.51 2.76 -2.31
CA LEU A 86 4.70 4.12 -2.82
C LEU A 86 4.90 4.09 -4.33
N GLN A 87 4.32 5.04 -5.05
CA GLN A 87 4.49 5.24 -6.48
C GLN A 87 5.20 6.58 -6.73
N GLU A 88 5.79 6.73 -7.90
CA GLU A 88 6.58 7.91 -8.31
C GLU A 88 7.80 8.20 -7.43
N VAL A 89 8.40 7.17 -6.87
CA VAL A 89 9.61 7.30 -6.04
C VAL A 89 10.85 7.43 -6.92
N THR A 90 11.67 8.47 -6.68
CA THR A 90 13.00 8.60 -7.30
C THR A 90 14.08 7.93 -6.43
N PRO A 91 15.27 7.60 -6.99
CA PRO A 91 16.39 7.09 -6.20
C PRO A 91 16.81 8.02 -5.05
N TYR A 92 16.73 9.31 -5.27
CA TYR A 92 17.00 10.32 -4.25
C TYR A 92 16.01 10.21 -3.07
N ILE A 93 14.72 10.13 -3.37
CA ILE A 93 13.68 9.99 -2.33
C ILE A 93 13.80 8.65 -1.62
N ARG A 94 14.05 7.56 -2.36
CA ARG A 94 14.32 6.25 -1.73
C ARG A 94 15.45 6.35 -0.70
N LYS A 95 16.56 7.04 -1.02
CA LYS A 95 17.67 7.24 -0.07
C LYS A 95 17.22 8.03 1.15
N LYS A 96 16.44 9.10 1.01
CA LYS A 96 15.86 9.85 2.13
C LYS A 96 14.93 9.01 3.00
N LEU A 97 14.05 8.22 2.38
CA LEU A 97 13.17 7.30 3.11
C LEU A 97 13.97 6.25 3.88
N SER A 98 15.08 5.75 3.32
CA SER A 98 15.98 4.83 4.03
C SER A 98 16.63 5.48 5.25
N THR A 99 16.94 6.75 5.22
CA THR A 99 17.47 7.48 6.38
C THR A 99 16.42 7.64 7.48
N VAL A 100 15.16 7.89 7.11
CA VAL A 100 14.07 8.14 8.09
C VAL A 100 13.50 6.83 8.65
N PHE A 101 13.28 5.84 7.80
CA PHE A 101 12.53 4.63 8.13
C PHE A 101 13.36 3.36 8.18
N GLY A 102 14.67 3.42 7.89
CA GLY A 102 15.52 2.24 7.80
C GLY A 102 15.73 1.49 9.12
N SER A 103 15.48 2.13 10.28
CA SER A 103 15.44 1.44 11.59
C SER A 103 14.26 0.48 11.67
N ASP A 104 13.08 0.87 11.16
CA ASP A 104 11.80 0.19 11.39
C ASP A 104 11.35 -0.65 10.20
N TYR A 105 11.84 -0.35 8.99
CA TYR A 105 11.41 -0.97 7.75
C TYR A 105 12.56 -1.55 6.92
N ASN A 106 12.27 -2.65 6.25
CA ASN A 106 13.02 -3.12 5.09
C ASN A 106 12.59 -2.28 3.89
N ILE A 107 13.50 -1.41 3.41
CA ILE A 107 13.29 -0.56 2.22
C ILE A 107 13.75 -1.36 0.99
N LEU A 108 12.80 -1.92 0.25
CA LEU A 108 13.10 -2.84 -0.84
C LEU A 108 13.75 -2.12 -2.04
N PRO A 109 14.34 -2.85 -3.00
CA PRO A 109 14.81 -2.25 -4.24
C PRO A 109 13.71 -1.48 -4.97
N LEU A 110 14.05 -0.36 -5.59
CA LEU A 110 13.12 0.44 -6.38
C LEU A 110 12.82 -0.28 -7.71
N SER A 111 11.54 -0.57 -7.95
CA SER A 111 11.05 -1.08 -9.23
C SER A 111 10.89 0.09 -10.21
N LYS A 112 11.96 0.39 -10.95
CA LYS A 112 12.04 1.55 -11.85
C LYS A 112 11.30 1.30 -13.16
N HIS A 113 10.55 2.30 -13.62
CA HIS A 113 9.98 2.29 -14.98
C HIS A 113 11.07 2.43 -16.04
N LYS A 114 10.81 1.92 -17.25
CA LYS A 114 11.71 2.04 -18.40
C LYS A 114 11.36 3.22 -19.32
N ILE A 115 10.14 3.76 -19.16
CA ILE A 115 9.56 4.77 -20.08
C ILE A 115 10.25 6.10 -19.98
N ASP A 116 10.69 6.50 -18.79
CA ASP A 116 11.13 7.86 -18.59
C ASP A 116 12.60 7.92 -18.18
N ASN A 117 13.27 8.91 -18.73
CA ASN A 117 14.63 9.28 -18.33
C ASN A 117 14.68 9.77 -16.86
N HIS A 118 13.54 9.81 -16.18
CA HIS A 118 13.37 10.38 -14.85
C HIS A 118 13.70 9.40 -13.72
N ASN A 119 13.91 8.11 -14.03
CA ASN A 119 14.24 7.09 -13.03
C ASN A 119 13.21 6.97 -11.90
N THR A 120 11.93 7.23 -12.16
CA THR A 120 10.88 7.00 -11.18
C THR A 120 10.45 5.53 -11.13
N GLY A 121 9.78 5.14 -10.07
CA GLY A 121 9.29 3.77 -9.94
C GLY A 121 8.46 3.55 -8.69
N ASN A 122 8.18 2.27 -8.43
CA ASN A 122 7.41 1.81 -7.30
C ASN A 122 8.35 1.35 -6.18
N LEU A 123 8.12 1.81 -4.96
CA LEU A 123 8.87 1.41 -3.77
C LEU A 123 7.96 0.70 -2.79
N THR A 124 8.35 -0.52 -2.42
CA THR A 124 7.69 -1.26 -1.33
C THR A 124 8.56 -1.20 -0.08
N MET A 125 7.93 -0.88 1.06
CA MET A 125 8.56 -0.92 2.37
C MET A 125 7.79 -1.89 3.26
N ILE A 126 8.50 -2.75 3.97
CA ILE A 126 7.93 -3.78 4.84
C ILE A 126 8.45 -3.57 6.26
N ARG A 127 7.56 -3.47 7.24
CA ARG A 127 7.94 -3.35 8.65
C ARG A 127 8.83 -4.54 9.06
N LYS A 128 9.96 -4.25 9.71
CA LYS A 128 10.88 -5.28 10.21
C LYS A 128 10.16 -6.21 11.19
N ASN A 129 10.57 -7.46 11.22
CA ASN A 129 10.02 -8.51 12.09
C ASN A 129 8.53 -8.86 11.85
N LYS A 130 7.88 -8.30 10.83
CA LYS A 130 6.49 -8.66 10.47
C LYS A 130 6.42 -9.97 9.69
N PHE A 131 7.43 -10.26 8.88
CA PHE A 131 7.53 -11.45 8.04
C PHE A 131 8.88 -12.13 8.23
N LYS A 132 8.91 -13.47 8.17
CA LYS A 132 10.12 -14.27 8.31
C LYS A 132 10.96 -14.27 7.03
N LYS A 133 10.29 -14.33 5.88
CA LYS A 133 10.95 -14.39 4.57
C LYS A 133 10.36 -13.32 3.65
N ILE A 134 11.25 -12.52 3.05
CA ILE A 134 10.87 -11.49 2.09
C ILE A 134 11.72 -11.67 0.84
N ILE A 135 11.08 -11.81 -0.31
CA ILE A 135 11.72 -11.84 -1.63
C ILE A 135 11.08 -10.74 -2.47
N HIS A 136 11.90 -9.87 -3.05
CA HIS A 136 11.42 -8.80 -3.92
C HIS A 136 11.97 -8.97 -5.33
N THR A 137 11.09 -8.87 -6.31
CA THR A 137 11.41 -8.92 -7.73
C THR A 137 10.70 -7.79 -8.46
N THR A 138 11.28 -7.38 -9.58
CA THR A 138 10.65 -6.42 -10.50
C THR A 138 10.39 -7.13 -11.82
N PHE A 139 9.18 -7.07 -12.32
CA PHE A 139 8.88 -7.44 -13.69
C PHE A 139 8.25 -6.28 -14.44
N TYR A 140 8.20 -6.39 -15.77
CA TYR A 140 7.75 -5.29 -16.60
C TYR A 140 6.53 -5.70 -17.41
N VAL A 141 5.55 -4.81 -17.43
CA VAL A 141 4.45 -4.91 -18.36
C VAL A 141 4.53 -3.70 -19.28
N TYR A 142 4.97 -3.96 -20.51
CA TYR A 142 5.53 -2.92 -21.39
C TYR A 142 6.72 -2.26 -20.68
N ASP A 143 6.73 -0.92 -20.57
CA ASP A 143 7.81 -0.17 -19.93
C ASP A 143 7.51 0.17 -18.46
N PHE A 144 6.35 -0.25 -17.94
CA PHE A 144 5.99 -0.03 -16.54
C PHE A 144 6.48 -1.17 -15.66
N ALA A 145 7.17 -0.79 -14.59
CA ALA A 145 7.62 -1.73 -13.59
C ALA A 145 6.49 -2.10 -12.64
N VAL A 146 6.42 -3.37 -12.29
CA VAL A 146 5.60 -3.90 -11.20
C VAL A 146 6.54 -4.41 -10.12
N GLY A 147 6.40 -3.88 -8.91
CA GLY A 147 7.10 -4.41 -7.74
C GLY A 147 6.33 -5.61 -7.19
N LEU A 148 6.88 -6.82 -7.32
CA LEU A 148 6.33 -8.02 -6.70
C LEU A 148 7.17 -8.39 -5.47
N THR A 149 6.54 -8.39 -4.31
CA THR A 149 7.14 -8.83 -3.05
C THR A 149 6.40 -10.06 -2.55
N LYS A 150 7.12 -11.16 -2.36
CA LYS A 150 6.62 -12.35 -1.65
C LYS A 150 7.07 -12.24 -0.20
N ALA A 151 6.11 -12.17 0.72
CA ALA A 151 6.34 -12.07 2.16
C ALA A 151 5.59 -13.21 2.84
N ASP A 152 6.31 -14.25 3.25
CA ASP A 152 5.79 -15.55 3.69
C ASP A 152 4.78 -16.12 2.67
N ASP A 153 3.48 -16.24 3.02
CA ASP A 153 2.38 -16.73 2.19
C ASP A 153 1.64 -15.63 1.43
N ILE A 154 2.17 -14.39 1.43
CA ILE A 154 1.50 -13.24 0.83
C ILE A 154 2.27 -12.75 -0.40
N SER A 155 1.60 -12.60 -1.52
CA SER A 155 2.10 -11.93 -2.72
C SER A 155 1.60 -10.49 -2.77
N ILE A 156 2.52 -9.53 -2.80
CA ILE A 156 2.24 -8.08 -2.74
C ILE A 156 2.67 -7.44 -4.06
N TYR A 157 1.72 -6.86 -4.77
CA TYR A 157 1.93 -6.17 -6.03
C TYR A 157 1.80 -4.67 -5.83
N ASN A 158 2.90 -3.94 -6.02
CA ASN A 158 2.92 -2.48 -6.05
C ASN A 158 2.92 -2.02 -7.50
N ILE A 159 1.85 -1.36 -7.91
CA ILE A 159 1.61 -0.99 -9.31
C ILE A 159 1.42 0.52 -9.49
N HIS A 160 1.75 0.97 -10.69
CA HIS A 160 1.40 2.27 -11.23
C HIS A 160 1.08 2.06 -12.70
N LEU A 161 -0.21 2.11 -13.06
CA LEU A 161 -0.66 1.82 -14.42
C LEU A 161 -0.52 3.07 -15.31
N HIS A 162 -0.60 2.85 -16.61
CA HIS A 162 -0.45 3.91 -17.62
C HIS A 162 -1.47 5.04 -17.44
N ASP A 163 -1.00 6.27 -17.39
CA ASP A 163 -1.77 7.48 -17.08
C ASP A 163 -2.86 7.81 -18.11
N SER A 164 -2.56 7.71 -19.40
CA SER A 164 -3.37 8.28 -20.47
C SER A 164 -4.16 7.25 -21.30
N SER A 165 -3.80 5.94 -21.29
CA SER A 165 -4.39 4.94 -22.18
C SER A 165 -5.19 3.86 -21.45
N LYS A 166 -6.52 3.89 -21.61
CA LYS A 166 -7.43 2.85 -21.09
C LYS A 166 -7.06 1.45 -21.59
N VAL A 167 -6.74 1.31 -22.88
CA VAL A 167 -6.36 0.01 -23.48
C VAL A 167 -5.07 -0.52 -22.86
N LYS A 168 -4.06 0.34 -22.72
CA LYS A 168 -2.80 -0.07 -22.09
C LYS A 168 -3.01 -0.47 -20.63
N ARG A 169 -3.80 0.28 -19.85
CA ARG A 169 -4.13 -0.09 -18.45
C ARG A 169 -4.78 -1.46 -18.35
N LYS A 170 -5.78 -1.75 -19.20
CA LYS A 170 -6.45 -3.07 -19.23
C LYS A 170 -5.46 -4.19 -19.55
N ASN A 171 -4.63 -3.99 -20.56
CA ASN A 171 -3.62 -4.98 -20.94
C ASN A 171 -2.54 -5.16 -19.87
N GLN A 172 -2.13 -4.08 -19.21
CA GLN A 172 -1.22 -4.15 -18.07
C GLN A 172 -1.83 -4.97 -16.93
N LEU A 173 -3.05 -4.62 -16.54
CA LEU A 173 -3.73 -5.31 -15.44
C LEU A 173 -3.95 -6.79 -15.76
N LYS A 174 -4.35 -7.13 -16.98
CA LYS A 174 -4.49 -8.53 -17.41
C LYS A 174 -3.19 -9.31 -17.22
N LYS A 175 -2.07 -8.78 -17.72
CA LYS A 175 -0.76 -9.43 -17.59
C LYS A 175 -0.31 -9.56 -16.12
N ILE A 176 -0.66 -8.62 -15.26
CA ILE A 176 -0.40 -8.71 -13.83
C ILE A 176 -1.25 -9.84 -13.21
N ILE A 177 -2.55 -9.88 -13.54
CA ILE A 177 -3.47 -10.93 -13.08
C ILE A 177 -3.00 -12.32 -13.51
N ASP A 178 -2.47 -12.46 -14.72
CA ASP A 178 -1.94 -13.75 -15.24
C ASP A 178 -0.73 -14.29 -14.42
N THR A 179 -0.14 -13.45 -13.56
CA THR A 179 0.94 -13.86 -12.63
C THR A 179 0.46 -14.22 -11.22
N PHE A 180 -0.84 -14.12 -10.94
CA PHE A 180 -1.38 -14.40 -9.62
C PHE A 180 -1.33 -15.89 -9.29
N ASP A 181 -0.80 -16.21 -8.11
CA ASP A 181 -0.89 -17.52 -7.50
C ASP A 181 -2.01 -17.52 -6.47
N ILE A 182 -3.19 -18.01 -6.86
CA ILE A 182 -4.40 -18.01 -6.02
C ILE A 182 -4.32 -18.95 -4.80
N ASN A 183 -3.27 -19.76 -4.67
CA ASN A 183 -3.02 -20.54 -3.46
C ASN A 183 -2.44 -19.68 -2.33
N ASN A 184 -1.94 -18.49 -2.65
CA ASN A 184 -1.42 -17.51 -1.70
C ASN A 184 -2.42 -16.38 -1.45
N LYS A 185 -2.28 -15.71 -0.31
CA LYS A 185 -2.91 -14.42 -0.11
C LYS A 185 -2.30 -13.40 -1.06
N ILE A 186 -3.12 -12.52 -1.63
CA ILE A 186 -2.65 -11.52 -2.60
C ILE A 186 -3.10 -10.13 -2.19
N ILE A 187 -2.17 -9.20 -2.22
CA ILE A 187 -2.41 -7.76 -2.11
C ILE A 187 -1.96 -7.13 -3.41
N ILE A 188 -2.85 -6.38 -4.06
CA ILE A 188 -2.49 -5.52 -5.19
C ILE A 188 -2.90 -4.09 -4.86
N GLY A 189 -1.94 -3.18 -4.84
CA GLY A 189 -2.19 -1.78 -4.50
C GLY A 189 -1.32 -0.83 -5.28
N GLY A 190 -1.81 0.40 -5.42
CA GLY A 190 -1.11 1.45 -6.12
C GLY A 190 -2.04 2.40 -6.87
N ASP A 191 -1.44 3.15 -7.77
CA ASP A 191 -2.12 4.07 -8.67
C ASP A 191 -2.56 3.31 -9.95
N PHE A 192 -3.86 3.09 -10.07
CA PHE A 192 -4.47 2.46 -11.24
C PHE A 192 -4.72 3.45 -12.38
N ASN A 193 -4.55 4.75 -12.12
CA ASN A 193 -4.83 5.83 -13.06
C ASN A 193 -6.22 5.75 -13.70
N SER A 194 -7.19 5.16 -13.01
CA SER A 194 -8.52 4.90 -13.55
C SER A 194 -9.58 4.64 -12.48
N ASN A 195 -10.78 5.14 -12.73
CA ASN A 195 -12.01 4.76 -12.04
C ASN A 195 -12.93 3.89 -12.92
N ASP A 196 -12.40 3.31 -13.99
CA ASP A 196 -13.16 2.52 -14.97
C ASP A 196 -13.70 1.24 -14.33
N LYS A 197 -15.02 1.13 -14.27
CA LYS A 197 -15.70 -0.05 -13.70
C LYS A 197 -15.29 -1.35 -14.37
N GLU A 198 -15.01 -1.33 -15.67
CA GLU A 198 -14.60 -2.51 -16.42
C GLU A 198 -13.21 -2.97 -16.00
N LEU A 199 -12.26 -2.03 -15.79
CA LEU A 199 -10.93 -2.34 -15.26
C LEU A 199 -11.03 -3.00 -13.89
N HIS A 200 -11.81 -2.41 -12.99
CA HIS A 200 -11.96 -2.94 -11.61
C HIS A 200 -12.69 -4.27 -11.57
N SER A 201 -13.65 -4.49 -12.49
CA SER A 201 -14.36 -5.77 -12.58
C SER A 201 -13.44 -6.94 -12.93
N MET A 202 -12.30 -6.69 -13.59
CA MET A 202 -11.32 -7.76 -13.88
C MET A 202 -10.72 -8.37 -12.61
N ILE A 203 -10.46 -7.54 -11.59
CA ILE A 203 -9.95 -8.01 -10.28
C ILE A 203 -11.10 -8.57 -9.44
N GLN A 204 -12.23 -7.90 -9.40
CA GLN A 204 -13.38 -8.30 -8.57
C GLN A 204 -13.95 -9.68 -8.97
N LYS A 205 -13.93 -10.03 -10.27
CA LYS A 205 -14.33 -11.35 -10.76
C LYS A 205 -13.49 -12.51 -10.20
N LEU A 206 -12.31 -12.22 -9.68
CA LEU A 206 -11.42 -13.18 -9.02
C LEU A 206 -11.62 -13.21 -7.50
N ASN A 207 -12.75 -12.70 -6.99
CA ASN A 207 -13.10 -12.61 -5.57
C ASN A 207 -12.15 -11.72 -4.74
N PHE A 208 -11.43 -10.81 -5.37
CA PHE A 208 -10.71 -9.78 -4.63
C PHE A 208 -11.70 -8.80 -4.00
N LYS A 209 -11.44 -8.49 -2.75
CA LYS A 209 -12.24 -7.55 -1.98
C LYS A 209 -11.49 -6.22 -1.85
N MET A 210 -12.23 -5.14 -1.92
CA MET A 210 -11.82 -3.81 -1.53
C MET A 210 -12.95 -3.25 -0.69
N ASN A 211 -12.66 -2.92 0.55
CA ASN A 211 -13.63 -2.28 1.43
C ASN A 211 -13.06 -0.95 1.89
N VAL A 212 -13.30 0.10 1.10
CA VAL A 212 -12.98 1.48 1.48
C VAL A 212 -14.29 2.20 1.75
N THR A 213 -14.49 2.63 2.98
CA THR A 213 -15.75 3.23 3.44
C THR A 213 -16.00 4.62 2.89
N ASP A 214 -14.96 5.33 2.47
CA ASP A 214 -15.09 6.67 1.90
C ASP A 214 -15.04 6.61 0.37
N LYS A 215 -16.12 7.08 -0.28
CA LYS A 215 -16.26 7.09 -1.75
C LYS A 215 -15.68 8.35 -2.40
N LYS A 216 -15.04 9.22 -1.63
CA LYS A 216 -14.40 10.43 -2.17
C LYS A 216 -13.16 10.04 -2.96
N GLY A 217 -12.76 10.91 -3.90
CA GLY A 217 -11.61 10.66 -4.77
C GLY A 217 -10.28 10.55 -4.03
N THR A 218 -9.32 9.84 -4.62
CA THR A 218 -7.93 9.76 -4.11
C THR A 218 -6.99 10.73 -4.79
N TYR A 219 -7.41 11.30 -5.89
CA TYR A 219 -6.65 12.27 -6.66
C TYR A 219 -7.40 13.58 -6.71
N LEU A 220 -6.73 14.67 -6.32
CA LEU A 220 -7.30 16.03 -6.38
C LEU A 220 -8.78 16.04 -5.98
N CYS A 221 -9.12 16.39 -4.79
CA CYS A 221 -10.37 16.34 -4.01
C CYS A 221 -11.74 16.18 -4.70
N GLU A 222 -11.91 16.54 -5.96
CA GLU A 222 -13.18 16.45 -6.70
C GLU A 222 -13.13 15.40 -7.81
N LYS A 223 -11.98 14.73 -7.98
CA LYS A 223 -11.82 13.71 -9.03
C LYS A 223 -12.08 12.31 -8.50
N PRO A 224 -12.37 11.38 -9.40
CA PRO A 224 -12.67 10.02 -9.01
C PRO A 224 -11.49 9.35 -8.29
N MET A 225 -11.80 8.32 -7.54
CA MET A 225 -10.81 7.43 -6.96
C MET A 225 -10.02 6.77 -8.10
N ILE A 226 -8.69 6.87 -8.07
CA ILE A 226 -7.77 6.24 -9.04
C ILE A 226 -6.70 5.38 -8.37
N ASP A 227 -6.53 5.51 -7.06
CA ASP A 227 -5.67 4.67 -6.24
C ASP A 227 -6.51 3.62 -5.52
N TYR A 228 -6.02 2.39 -5.44
CA TYR A 228 -6.77 1.26 -4.86
C TYR A 228 -5.85 0.29 -4.15
N ILE A 229 -6.42 -0.45 -3.18
CA ILE A 229 -5.83 -1.65 -2.59
C ILE A 229 -6.88 -2.75 -2.63
N TYR A 230 -6.58 -3.84 -3.32
CA TYR A 230 -7.39 -5.06 -3.37
C TYR A 230 -6.69 -6.20 -2.66
N CYS A 231 -7.46 -7.01 -1.93
CA CYS A 231 -6.96 -8.15 -1.19
C CYS A 231 -7.74 -9.41 -1.54
N TYR A 232 -7.02 -10.53 -1.63
CA TYR A 232 -7.55 -11.87 -1.83
C TYR A 232 -7.04 -12.80 -0.72
N GLY A 233 -7.89 -13.69 -0.22
CA GLY A 233 -7.52 -14.67 0.81
C GLY A 233 -7.51 -14.13 2.25
N PHE A 234 -8.04 -12.93 2.49
CA PHE A 234 -8.18 -12.33 3.83
C PHE A 234 -9.64 -12.44 4.31
N SER A 235 -9.82 -12.68 5.61
CA SER A 235 -11.15 -12.86 6.22
C SER A 235 -11.90 -11.54 6.34
N GLU A 236 -11.23 -10.50 6.84
CA GLU A 236 -11.77 -9.16 6.99
C GLU A 236 -10.89 -8.12 6.32
N ILE A 237 -11.53 -7.13 5.71
CA ILE A 237 -10.84 -6.02 5.04
C ILE A 237 -11.62 -4.75 5.37
N ASN A 238 -10.95 -3.80 6.01
CA ASN A 238 -11.49 -2.48 6.32
C ASN A 238 -10.49 -1.41 5.94
N GLY A 239 -10.92 -0.42 5.17
CA GLY A 239 -10.04 0.64 4.70
C GLY A 239 -10.70 2.01 4.75
N TYR A 240 -9.88 3.04 4.72
CA TYR A 240 -10.30 4.42 4.59
C TYR A 240 -9.30 5.22 3.74
N ILE A 241 -9.80 6.27 3.13
CA ILE A 241 -9.01 7.30 2.48
C ILE A 241 -8.89 8.45 3.47
N ASP A 242 -7.68 8.93 3.73
CA ASP A 242 -7.52 10.17 4.47
C ASP A 242 -7.87 11.35 3.55
N ASN A 243 -9.12 11.76 3.60
CA ASN A 243 -9.72 12.71 2.68
C ASN A 243 -10.48 13.80 3.47
N SER A 244 -9.86 14.34 4.51
CA SER A 244 -10.47 15.36 5.36
C SER A 244 -10.46 16.79 4.74
N ILE A 245 -10.16 16.91 3.44
CA ILE A 245 -10.18 18.21 2.74
C ILE A 245 -11.53 18.41 2.06
N SER A 246 -12.26 19.46 2.47
CA SER A 246 -13.63 19.72 2.00
C SER A 246 -13.80 21.03 1.19
N ASN A 247 -12.71 21.67 0.74
CA ASN A 247 -12.76 23.04 0.18
C ASN A 247 -12.55 23.13 -1.32
N LYS A 248 -13.14 24.20 -1.95
CA LYS A 248 -12.98 24.55 -3.36
C LYS A 248 -11.54 24.77 -3.85
N ASN A 249 -10.57 25.04 -2.96
CA ASN A 249 -9.15 25.19 -3.27
C ASN A 249 -8.35 23.90 -3.01
N CYS A 250 -8.92 22.82 -3.36
CA CYS A 250 -8.57 21.48 -2.99
C CYS A 250 -7.16 21.06 -3.43
N TYR A 251 -6.70 21.47 -4.61
CA TYR A 251 -5.36 21.13 -5.11
C TYR A 251 -4.23 21.62 -4.18
N THR A 252 -4.26 22.93 -3.89
CA THR A 252 -3.29 23.55 -2.97
C THR A 252 -3.38 22.91 -1.58
N SER A 253 -4.60 22.65 -1.11
CA SER A 253 -4.84 22.07 0.20
C SER A 253 -4.33 20.63 0.28
N THR A 254 -4.46 19.82 -0.79
CA THR A 254 -3.96 18.45 -0.85
C THR A 254 -2.44 18.42 -0.76
N ILE A 255 -1.74 19.21 -1.58
CA ILE A 255 -0.27 19.33 -1.52
C ILE A 255 0.20 19.80 -0.13
N LYS A 256 -0.40 20.87 0.41
CA LYS A 256 -0.01 21.40 1.72
C LYS A 256 -0.26 20.42 2.86
N LYS A 257 -1.33 19.65 2.78
CA LYS A 257 -1.70 18.67 3.81
C LYS A 257 -0.92 17.38 3.71
N TYR A 258 -0.87 16.77 2.54
CA TYR A 258 -0.31 15.42 2.35
C TYR A 258 1.10 15.43 1.75
N GLY A 259 1.53 16.53 1.18
CA GLY A 259 2.79 16.59 0.44
C GLY A 259 2.72 15.87 -0.92
N SER A 260 1.53 15.59 -1.43
CA SER A 260 1.24 15.00 -2.73
C SER A 260 -0.09 15.52 -3.25
N ASP A 261 -0.36 15.38 -4.55
CA ASP A 261 -1.66 15.60 -5.18
C ASP A 261 -2.60 14.39 -5.06
N HIS A 262 -2.08 13.29 -4.54
CA HIS A 262 -2.86 12.12 -4.16
C HIS A 262 -3.15 12.10 -2.65
N HIS A 263 -4.16 11.32 -2.27
CA HIS A 263 -4.50 11.03 -0.89
C HIS A 263 -4.02 9.62 -0.52
N PRO A 264 -3.42 9.43 0.65
CA PRO A 264 -3.03 8.11 1.08
C PRO A 264 -4.26 7.24 1.37
N ILE A 265 -4.18 5.98 0.95
CA ILE A 265 -5.17 4.95 1.27
C ILE A 265 -4.59 4.06 2.35
N TYR A 266 -5.40 3.78 3.36
CA TYR A 266 -5.08 2.87 4.44
C TYR A 266 -6.04 1.69 4.44
N LEU A 267 -5.51 0.49 4.58
CA LEU A 267 -6.27 -0.74 4.67
C LEU A 267 -5.81 -1.56 5.87
N LYS A 268 -6.79 -2.13 6.59
CA LYS A 268 -6.59 -3.13 7.63
C LYS A 268 -7.11 -4.45 7.09
N CYS A 269 -6.33 -5.52 7.17
CA CYS A 269 -6.77 -6.89 6.86
C CYS A 269 -6.40 -7.86 7.98
N LEU A 270 -7.24 -8.93 8.06
CA LEU A 270 -7.14 -10.04 9.02
C LEU A 270 -7.04 -11.37 8.29
#